data_c23bace5e5fed38e42968f853182dda2
#
_entry.id   c23bace5e5fed38e42968f853182dda2
#
_cell.length_a   1.000
_cell.length_b   1.000
_cell.length_c   1.000
_cell.angle_alpha   90.00
_cell.angle_beta   90.00
_cell.angle_gamma   90.00
#
_symmetry.space_group_name_H-M   'P 1'
#
loop_
_entity.id
_entity.type
_entity.pdbx_description
1 polymer ?
#
loop_
_entity_poly.entity_id
_entity_poly.type
_entity_poly.pdbx_seq_one_letter_code
_entity_poly.pdbx_strand_id
1 'polypeptide(L)'
;MRDFLKKYTLVLLIGGVFEAVAVSLWLTKNNLFYLLNFTYIGASLSLGIFLFIKKYPYARRIVQLLVGLYMLLYLGLLKQENMQIEGFWYYLFTGVFEAATIHYAVAKIFGPLIFGRGFCGYACWTAMVLDFLPYKTRELPRKNFGWIRYLTFTLALLFVSALFLMKLGNLERIMFRAFLIGNLAYYLVGIALAFLCKDNRAFCKYICPVTVFLKPASYFSLVRIRCDEEKCISCGKCKRVCPMDVEMTDNSRKRKNGTDCILCMECVKVCPKGAL
;
A
#
# COMPACT_ATOMS: atom_id res chain seq x y z
N MET A 1 5.56 -0.56 -34.99
CA MET A 1 6.58 -0.85 -33.97
C MET A 1 6.79 0.34 -33.00
N ARG A 2 6.99 1.58 -33.49
CA ARG A 2 7.17 2.78 -32.67
C ARG A 2 5.99 3.08 -31.74
N ASP A 3 4.75 2.99 -32.19
CA ASP A 3 3.56 3.26 -31.37
C ASP A 3 3.31 2.15 -30.33
N PHE A 4 3.64 0.92 -30.65
CA PHE A 4 3.61 -0.20 -29.72
C PHE A 4 4.62 0.02 -28.59
N LEU A 5 5.87 0.35 -28.93
CA LEU A 5 6.92 0.66 -27.93
C LEU A 5 6.51 1.83 -27.03
N LYS A 6 6.03 2.95 -27.59
CA LYS A 6 5.55 4.11 -26.78
C LYS A 6 4.43 3.70 -25.83
N LYS A 7 3.50 2.87 -26.25
CA LYS A 7 2.37 2.44 -25.45
C LYS A 7 2.78 1.54 -24.27
N TYR A 8 3.79 0.68 -24.47
CA TYR A 8 4.22 -0.30 -23.46
C TYR A 8 5.56 0.04 -22.80
N THR A 9 6.14 1.22 -23.08
CA THR A 9 7.40 1.67 -22.49
C THR A 9 7.38 1.57 -20.97
N LEU A 10 6.28 1.98 -20.32
CA LEU A 10 6.19 1.92 -18.86
C LEU A 10 6.19 0.48 -18.32
N VAL A 11 5.58 -0.46 -19.05
CA VAL A 11 5.60 -1.90 -18.68
C VAL A 11 7.03 -2.43 -18.72
N LEU A 12 7.73 -2.15 -19.82
CA LEU A 12 9.11 -2.60 -20.02
C LEU A 12 10.09 -1.92 -19.04
N LEU A 13 9.89 -0.63 -18.79
CA LEU A 13 10.71 0.11 -17.85
C LEU A 13 10.57 -0.42 -16.42
N ILE A 14 9.37 -0.62 -15.93
CA ILE A 14 9.15 -1.17 -14.59
C ILE A 14 9.69 -2.60 -14.50
N GLY A 15 9.38 -3.47 -15.45
CA GLY A 15 9.93 -4.83 -15.50
C GLY A 15 11.47 -4.81 -15.51
N GLY A 16 12.07 -4.01 -16.38
CA GLY A 16 13.52 -3.90 -16.51
C GLY A 16 14.22 -3.36 -15.25
N VAL A 17 13.63 -2.37 -14.58
CA VAL A 17 14.18 -1.85 -13.31
C VAL A 17 14.13 -2.92 -12.22
N PHE A 18 13.02 -3.63 -12.07
CA PHE A 18 12.90 -4.69 -11.07
C PHE A 18 13.84 -5.87 -11.37
N GLU A 19 14.01 -6.24 -12.65
CA GLU A 19 14.93 -7.29 -13.06
C GLU A 19 16.39 -6.89 -12.84
N ALA A 20 16.76 -5.65 -13.15
CA ALA A 20 18.09 -5.13 -12.86
C ALA A 20 18.41 -5.16 -11.36
N VAL A 21 17.45 -4.79 -10.50
CA VAL A 21 17.57 -4.90 -9.04
C VAL A 21 17.68 -6.35 -8.61
N ALA A 22 16.86 -7.24 -9.17
CA ALA A 22 16.84 -8.68 -8.87
C ALA A 22 18.21 -9.32 -9.16
N VAL A 23 18.75 -9.09 -10.35
CA VAL A 23 20.06 -9.61 -10.77
C VAL A 23 21.19 -9.01 -9.95
N SER A 24 21.18 -7.68 -9.73
CA SER A 24 22.20 -7.00 -8.92
C SER A 24 22.26 -7.54 -7.49
N LEU A 25 21.12 -7.72 -6.83
CA LEU A 25 21.06 -8.26 -5.47
C LEU A 25 21.43 -9.75 -5.43
N TRP A 26 21.02 -10.53 -6.42
CA TRP A 26 21.44 -11.92 -6.54
C TRP A 26 22.97 -12.04 -6.64
N LEU A 27 23.59 -11.28 -7.51
CA LEU A 27 25.04 -11.32 -7.70
C LEU A 27 25.82 -10.80 -6.47
N THR A 28 25.33 -9.73 -5.81
CA THR A 28 26.01 -9.14 -4.65
C THR A 28 25.82 -9.94 -3.37
N LYS A 29 24.65 -10.54 -3.17
CA LYS A 29 24.33 -11.32 -1.97
C LYS A 29 24.46 -12.82 -2.14
N ASN A 30 24.77 -13.30 -3.36
CA ASN A 30 24.83 -14.72 -3.74
C ASN A 30 23.63 -15.55 -3.24
N ASN A 31 22.44 -14.98 -3.28
CA ASN A 31 21.22 -15.59 -2.78
C ASN A 31 20.10 -15.48 -3.82
N LEU A 32 19.68 -16.65 -4.33
CA LEU A 32 18.65 -16.81 -5.36
C LEU A 32 17.29 -16.24 -4.91
N PHE A 33 17.05 -16.13 -3.61
CA PHE A 33 15.84 -15.54 -3.07
C PHE A 33 15.59 -14.12 -3.62
N TYR A 34 16.63 -13.29 -3.69
CA TYR A 34 16.49 -11.91 -4.18
C TYR A 34 16.10 -11.88 -5.67
N LEU A 35 16.66 -12.75 -6.49
CA LEU A 35 16.28 -12.87 -7.89
C LEU A 35 14.80 -13.20 -8.00
N LEU A 36 14.35 -14.29 -7.40
CA LEU A 36 12.96 -14.73 -7.47
C LEU A 36 11.96 -13.71 -6.89
N ASN A 37 12.31 -13.09 -5.77
CA ASN A 37 11.46 -12.10 -5.10
C ASN A 37 11.21 -10.86 -5.97
N PHE A 38 12.27 -10.23 -6.47
CA PHE A 38 12.13 -9.00 -7.24
C PHE A 38 11.61 -9.23 -8.65
N THR A 39 11.97 -10.35 -9.31
CA THR A 39 11.37 -10.76 -10.59
C THR A 39 9.87 -10.99 -10.44
N TYR A 40 9.42 -11.68 -9.38
CA TYR A 40 7.99 -11.90 -9.13
C TYR A 40 7.23 -10.58 -8.92
N ILE A 41 7.76 -9.68 -8.10
CA ILE A 41 7.14 -8.37 -7.83
C ILE A 41 7.12 -7.53 -9.11
N GLY A 42 8.23 -7.47 -9.84
CA GLY A 42 8.35 -6.74 -11.10
C GLY A 42 7.39 -7.24 -12.18
N ALA A 43 7.29 -8.58 -12.34
CA ALA A 43 6.34 -9.21 -13.26
C ALA A 43 4.89 -8.91 -12.88
N SER A 44 4.54 -8.98 -11.59
CA SER A 44 3.20 -8.67 -11.09
C SER A 44 2.80 -7.22 -11.35
N LEU A 45 3.71 -6.26 -11.12
CA LEU A 45 3.48 -4.85 -11.39
C LEU A 45 3.37 -4.56 -12.90
N SER A 46 4.26 -5.15 -13.70
CA SER A 46 4.26 -5.03 -15.16
C SER A 46 2.98 -5.57 -15.77
N LEU A 47 2.51 -6.75 -15.30
CA LEU A 47 1.22 -7.31 -15.66
C LEU A 47 0.07 -6.33 -15.33
N GLY A 48 0.11 -5.73 -14.15
CA GLY A 48 -0.89 -4.75 -13.73
C GLY A 48 -0.96 -3.53 -14.65
N ILE A 49 0.20 -2.96 -15.00
CA ILE A 49 0.28 -1.82 -15.93
C ILE A 49 -0.23 -2.24 -17.32
N PHE A 50 0.17 -3.42 -17.80
CA PHE A 50 -0.32 -3.96 -19.07
C PHE A 50 -1.85 -4.08 -19.08
N LEU A 51 -2.44 -4.70 -18.07
CA LEU A 51 -3.89 -4.84 -17.92
C LEU A 51 -4.58 -3.47 -17.81
N PHE A 52 -3.95 -2.50 -17.15
CA PHE A 52 -4.46 -1.14 -17.04
C PHE A 52 -4.49 -0.43 -18.40
N ILE A 53 -3.42 -0.57 -19.20
CA ILE A 53 -3.36 -0.07 -20.60
C ILE A 53 -4.45 -0.70 -21.46
N LYS A 54 -4.76 -1.99 -21.23
CA LYS A 54 -5.86 -2.72 -21.89
C LYS A 54 -7.24 -2.34 -21.33
N LYS A 55 -7.33 -1.40 -20.38
CA LYS A 55 -8.57 -0.98 -19.72
C LYS A 55 -9.31 -2.13 -19.00
N TYR A 56 -8.58 -3.17 -18.56
CA TYR A 56 -9.20 -4.28 -17.87
C TYR A 56 -9.74 -3.84 -16.51
N PRO A 57 -11.01 -4.09 -16.19
CA PRO A 57 -11.65 -3.49 -15.01
C PRO A 57 -11.05 -3.94 -13.68
N TYR A 58 -10.49 -5.14 -13.62
CA TYR A 58 -9.92 -5.73 -12.40
C TYR A 58 -8.40 -5.61 -12.30
N ALA A 59 -7.72 -4.88 -13.22
CA ALA A 59 -6.26 -4.77 -13.28
C ALA A 59 -5.63 -4.50 -11.91
N ARG A 60 -6.13 -3.48 -11.18
CA ARG A 60 -5.65 -3.14 -9.84
C ARG A 60 -5.79 -4.29 -8.84
N ARG A 61 -6.95 -4.96 -8.85
CA ARG A 61 -7.24 -6.06 -7.90
C ARG A 61 -6.37 -7.28 -8.15
N ILE A 62 -6.06 -7.57 -9.42
CA ILE A 62 -5.16 -8.67 -9.78
C ILE A 62 -3.76 -8.41 -9.21
N VAL A 63 -3.20 -7.22 -9.40
CA VAL A 63 -1.91 -6.86 -8.80
C VAL A 63 -1.94 -6.96 -7.28
N GLN A 64 -2.99 -6.40 -6.67
CA GLN A 64 -3.15 -6.41 -5.23
C GLN A 64 -3.25 -7.84 -4.67
N LEU A 65 -3.91 -8.75 -5.39
CA LEU A 65 -3.98 -10.17 -5.05
C LEU A 65 -2.61 -10.83 -5.17
N LEU A 66 -1.95 -10.69 -6.32
CA LEU A 66 -0.64 -11.29 -6.56
C LEU A 66 0.38 -10.84 -5.52
N VAL A 67 0.57 -9.53 -5.36
CA VAL A 67 1.57 -8.99 -4.43
C VAL A 67 1.12 -9.18 -2.98
N GLY A 68 -0.16 -8.94 -2.67
CA GLY A 68 -0.69 -9.08 -1.31
C GLY A 68 -0.65 -10.52 -0.78
N LEU A 69 -1.02 -11.51 -1.60
CA LEU A 69 -0.90 -12.93 -1.22
C LEU A 69 0.56 -13.35 -1.08
N TYR A 70 1.43 -12.92 -1.97
CA TYR A 70 2.87 -13.18 -1.86
C TYR A 70 3.44 -12.66 -0.54
N MET A 71 3.12 -11.41 -0.19
CA MET A 71 3.57 -10.80 1.06
C MET A 71 3.02 -11.52 2.31
N LEU A 72 1.75 -11.90 2.28
CA LEU A 72 1.10 -12.56 3.41
C LEU A 72 1.51 -14.02 3.54
N LEU A 73 1.40 -14.80 2.46
CA LEU A 73 1.60 -16.24 2.51
C LEU A 73 3.08 -16.61 2.46
N TYR A 74 3.82 -16.10 1.49
CA TYR A 74 5.21 -16.49 1.30
C TYR A 74 6.13 -15.83 2.32
N LEU A 75 6.16 -14.51 2.40
CA LEU A 75 7.04 -13.82 3.34
C LEU A 75 6.54 -13.95 4.79
N GLY A 76 5.25 -13.71 5.02
CA GLY A 76 4.69 -13.72 6.37
C GLY A 76 4.55 -15.11 6.97
N LEU A 77 3.91 -16.06 6.28
CA LEU A 77 3.62 -17.37 6.84
C LEU A 77 4.74 -18.38 6.61
N LEU A 78 5.25 -18.52 5.37
CA LEU A 78 6.26 -19.54 5.06
C LEU A 78 7.66 -19.12 5.53
N LYS A 79 8.04 -17.87 5.34
CA LYS A 79 9.32 -17.32 5.84
C LYS A 79 9.26 -16.87 7.29
N GLN A 80 8.07 -16.85 7.89
CA GLN A 80 7.82 -16.45 9.28
C GLN A 80 8.29 -15.01 9.61
N GLU A 81 8.35 -14.15 8.59
CA GLU A 81 8.74 -12.76 8.75
C GLU A 81 7.56 -11.90 9.21
N ASN A 82 7.76 -11.14 10.28
CA ASN A 82 6.74 -10.17 10.68
C ASN A 82 6.82 -8.92 9.80
N MET A 83 5.94 -8.85 8.79
CA MET A 83 5.85 -7.75 7.82
C MET A 83 4.93 -6.62 8.29
N GLN A 84 4.43 -6.65 9.53
CA GLN A 84 3.67 -5.56 10.18
C GLN A 84 4.59 -4.53 10.81
N ILE A 85 4.01 -3.49 11.43
CA ILE A 85 4.78 -2.40 12.06
C ILE A 85 5.65 -2.89 13.21
N GLU A 86 5.20 -3.90 13.94
CA GLU A 86 5.93 -4.54 15.03
C GLU A 86 7.20 -5.20 14.50
N GLY A 87 7.13 -5.89 13.36
CA GLY A 87 8.31 -6.47 12.72
C GLY A 87 9.32 -5.43 12.27
N PHE A 88 8.85 -4.28 11.75
CA PHE A 88 9.74 -3.17 11.42
C PHE A 88 10.54 -2.71 12.63
N TRP A 89 9.90 -2.48 13.80
CA TRP A 89 10.59 -2.09 15.02
C TRP A 89 11.53 -3.17 15.52
N TYR A 90 11.10 -4.44 15.47
CA TYR A 90 11.92 -5.58 15.86
C TYR A 90 13.23 -5.65 15.06
N TYR A 91 13.14 -5.66 13.73
CA TYR A 91 14.34 -5.73 12.89
C TYR A 91 15.20 -4.47 12.99
N LEU A 92 14.61 -3.31 13.20
CA LEU A 92 15.36 -2.07 13.44
C LEU A 92 16.17 -2.14 14.75
N PHE A 93 15.58 -2.66 15.82
CA PHE A 93 16.26 -2.79 17.12
C PHE A 93 17.30 -3.90 17.13
N THR A 94 17.13 -4.96 16.35
CA THR A 94 18.15 -6.01 16.19
C THR A 94 19.29 -5.62 15.23
N GLY A 95 19.17 -4.48 14.54
CA GLY A 95 20.15 -4.05 13.54
C GLY A 95 20.11 -4.88 12.24
N VAL A 96 19.04 -5.63 12.00
CA VAL A 96 18.86 -6.43 10.79
C VAL A 96 18.22 -5.58 9.70
N PHE A 97 19.00 -5.22 8.68
CA PHE A 97 18.53 -4.44 7.53
C PHE A 97 18.15 -5.35 6.35
N GLU A 98 17.27 -6.29 6.59
CA GLU A 98 16.72 -7.24 5.60
C GLU A 98 15.21 -7.31 5.73
N ALA A 99 14.57 -8.07 4.83
CA ALA A 99 13.15 -8.40 4.93
C ALA A 99 12.22 -7.19 5.23
N ALA A 100 11.59 -7.16 6.39
CA ALA A 100 10.63 -6.12 6.76
C ALA A 100 11.24 -4.72 6.80
N THR A 101 12.50 -4.56 7.24
CA THR A 101 13.16 -3.24 7.31
C THR A 101 13.32 -2.64 5.92
N ILE A 102 13.84 -3.40 4.96
CA ILE A 102 13.97 -2.97 3.56
C ILE A 102 12.59 -2.70 2.95
N HIS A 103 11.63 -3.59 3.21
CA HIS A 103 10.26 -3.40 2.73
C HIS A 103 9.66 -2.09 3.25
N TYR A 104 9.84 -1.78 4.54
CA TYR A 104 9.34 -0.52 5.11
C TYR A 104 10.08 0.68 4.53
N ALA A 105 11.40 0.63 4.44
CA ALA A 105 12.18 1.71 3.83
C ALA A 105 11.68 2.00 2.41
N VAL A 106 11.66 0.98 1.55
CA VAL A 106 11.31 1.14 0.13
C VAL A 106 9.83 1.44 -0.06
N ALA A 107 8.92 0.64 0.54
CA ALA A 107 7.49 0.71 0.21
C ALA A 107 6.67 1.63 1.12
N LYS A 108 7.14 1.97 2.33
CA LYS A 108 6.38 2.72 3.34
C LYS A 108 6.97 4.07 3.70
N ILE A 109 8.27 4.29 3.48
CA ILE A 109 8.96 5.55 3.80
C ILE A 109 9.34 6.28 2.51
N PHE A 110 10.21 5.72 1.68
CA PHE A 110 10.71 6.37 0.46
C PHE A 110 9.75 6.25 -0.73
N GLY A 111 9.14 5.08 -0.95
CA GLY A 111 8.18 4.89 -2.03
C GLY A 111 7.03 5.90 -2.04
N PRO A 112 6.46 6.27 -0.91
CA PRO A 112 5.42 7.30 -0.84
C PRO A 112 5.86 8.69 -1.29
N LEU A 113 7.15 9.01 -1.28
CA LEU A 113 7.67 10.26 -1.90
C LEU A 113 7.46 10.25 -3.43
N ILE A 114 7.42 9.08 -4.03
CA ILE A 114 7.19 8.93 -5.48
C ILE A 114 5.70 8.68 -5.74
N PHE A 115 5.11 7.64 -5.15
CA PHE A 115 3.77 7.12 -5.49
C PHE A 115 2.70 7.40 -4.43
N GLY A 116 2.96 8.29 -3.46
CA GLY A 116 2.02 8.51 -2.37
C GLY A 116 1.67 7.20 -1.65
N ARG A 117 0.38 6.98 -1.36
CA ARG A 117 -0.11 5.73 -0.77
C ARG A 117 -0.41 4.62 -1.80
N GLY A 118 0.27 4.61 -2.95
CA GLY A 118 0.08 3.59 -3.99
C GLY A 118 0.24 2.16 -3.46
N PHE A 119 1.17 1.92 -2.53
CA PHE A 119 1.31 0.63 -1.86
C PHE A 119 -0.03 0.12 -1.28
N CYS A 120 -0.82 0.99 -0.63
CA CYS A 120 -2.12 0.62 -0.07
C CYS A 120 -3.16 0.25 -1.13
N GLY A 121 -2.96 0.73 -2.36
CA GLY A 121 -3.83 0.42 -3.50
C GLY A 121 -3.48 -0.89 -4.21
N TYR A 122 -2.19 -1.30 -4.20
CA TYR A 122 -1.69 -2.33 -5.10
C TYR A 122 -0.96 -3.50 -4.44
N ALA A 123 -0.52 -3.37 -3.19
CA ALA A 123 0.33 -4.38 -2.56
C ALA A 123 -0.11 -4.76 -1.13
N CYS A 124 -0.93 -3.96 -0.46
CA CYS A 124 -1.30 -4.19 0.92
C CYS A 124 -2.28 -5.37 1.06
N TRP A 125 -1.87 -6.42 1.79
CA TRP A 125 -2.67 -7.63 2.01
C TRP A 125 -3.91 -7.38 2.87
N THR A 126 -3.84 -6.49 3.87
CA THR A 126 -5.04 -6.12 4.66
C THR A 126 -6.07 -5.44 3.76
N ALA A 127 -5.63 -4.47 2.96
CA ALA A 127 -6.51 -3.76 2.04
C ALA A 127 -7.04 -4.66 0.90
N MET A 128 -6.30 -5.71 0.53
CA MET A 128 -6.74 -6.73 -0.41
C MET A 128 -8.07 -7.36 0.03
N VAL A 129 -8.16 -7.81 1.28
CA VAL A 129 -9.39 -8.40 1.83
C VAL A 129 -10.50 -7.35 1.96
N LEU A 130 -10.18 -6.16 2.48
CA LEU A 130 -11.18 -5.10 2.68
C LEU A 130 -11.81 -4.61 1.37
N ASP A 131 -11.10 -4.66 0.25
CA ASP A 131 -11.63 -4.24 -1.06
C ASP A 131 -12.69 -5.19 -1.63
N PHE A 132 -12.85 -6.40 -1.09
CA PHE A 132 -13.94 -7.33 -1.45
C PHE A 132 -15.26 -7.04 -0.72
N LEU A 133 -15.24 -6.23 0.33
CA LEU A 133 -16.44 -5.86 1.08
C LEU A 133 -17.39 -4.97 0.24
N PRO A 134 -18.68 -4.88 0.61
CA PRO A 134 -19.69 -4.23 -0.23
C PRO A 134 -19.57 -2.70 -0.34
N TYR A 135 -19.01 -2.03 0.67
CA TYR A 135 -18.96 -0.57 0.77
C TYR A 135 -17.73 0.03 0.04
N LYS A 136 -17.67 -0.11 -1.29
CA LYS A 136 -16.55 0.37 -2.13
C LYS A 136 -16.36 1.88 -2.06
N THR A 137 -17.47 2.61 -1.92
CA THR A 137 -17.54 4.03 -1.63
C THR A 137 -18.26 4.21 -0.31
N ARG A 138 -17.83 5.19 0.47
CA ARG A 138 -18.48 5.42 1.77
C ARG A 138 -19.94 5.87 1.58
N GLU A 139 -20.81 5.39 2.42
CA GLU A 139 -22.19 5.83 2.51
C GLU A 139 -22.39 6.89 3.62
N LEU A 140 -21.57 6.85 4.66
CA LEU A 140 -21.65 7.76 5.81
C LEU A 140 -20.54 8.81 5.78
N PRO A 141 -20.71 10.00 6.38
CA PRO A 141 -19.67 11.02 6.48
C PRO A 141 -18.42 10.49 7.17
N ARG A 142 -17.24 10.96 6.71
CA ARG A 142 -15.96 10.60 7.34
C ARG A 142 -15.90 11.14 8.76
N LYS A 143 -15.63 10.25 9.72
CA LYS A 143 -15.49 10.59 11.14
C LYS A 143 -14.08 11.10 11.44
N ASN A 144 -13.92 11.84 12.53
CA ASN A 144 -12.62 12.39 12.95
C ASN A 144 -11.86 11.44 13.90
N PHE A 145 -11.74 10.17 13.53
CA PHE A 145 -11.04 9.14 14.31
C PHE A 145 -9.58 8.92 13.88
N GLY A 146 -9.08 9.77 13.00
CA GLY A 146 -7.74 9.61 12.42
C GLY A 146 -6.58 9.67 13.44
N TRP A 147 -6.81 10.13 14.65
CA TRP A 147 -5.83 10.13 15.73
C TRP A 147 -5.52 8.73 16.27
N ILE A 148 -6.46 7.77 16.15
CA ILE A 148 -6.28 6.39 16.66
C ILE A 148 -5.07 5.71 16.02
N ARG A 149 -4.69 6.08 14.78
CA ARG A 149 -3.47 5.57 14.12
C ARG A 149 -2.18 5.86 14.90
N TYR A 150 -2.11 7.00 15.57
CA TYR A 150 -0.95 7.36 16.39
C TYR A 150 -0.92 6.51 17.68
N LEU A 151 -2.09 6.25 18.27
CA LEU A 151 -2.21 5.34 19.41
C LEU A 151 -1.75 3.92 19.02
N THR A 152 -2.28 3.36 17.93
CA THR A 152 -1.89 2.01 17.47
C THR A 152 -0.41 1.93 17.10
N PHE A 153 0.14 2.98 16.50
CA PHE A 153 1.57 3.09 16.19
C PHE A 153 2.43 3.10 17.47
N THR A 154 2.06 3.92 18.45
CA THR A 154 2.78 4.00 19.73
C THR A 154 2.67 2.70 20.51
N LEU A 155 1.50 2.07 20.55
CA LEU A 155 1.33 0.76 21.19
C LEU A 155 2.21 -0.32 20.57
N ALA A 156 2.33 -0.36 19.25
CA ALA A 156 3.22 -1.29 18.56
C ALA A 156 4.70 -1.05 18.92
N LEU A 157 5.13 0.21 18.98
CA LEU A 157 6.49 0.56 19.40
C LEU A 157 6.74 0.17 20.86
N LEU A 158 5.82 0.50 21.75
CA LEU A 158 5.94 0.17 23.19
C LEU A 158 5.95 -1.35 23.42
N PHE A 159 5.12 -2.09 22.68
CA PHE A 159 5.09 -3.55 22.74
C PHE A 159 6.46 -4.14 22.41
N VAL A 160 7.06 -3.76 21.28
CA VAL A 160 8.37 -4.27 20.88
C VAL A 160 9.46 -3.81 21.85
N SER A 161 9.44 -2.54 22.27
CA SER A 161 10.40 -2.01 23.25
C SER A 161 10.35 -2.78 24.57
N ALA A 162 9.15 -3.10 25.07
CA ALA A 162 8.97 -3.90 26.28
C ALA A 162 9.58 -5.31 26.14
N LEU A 163 9.42 -5.99 25.00
CA LEU A 163 10.02 -7.30 24.75
C LEU A 163 11.55 -7.27 24.85
N PHE A 164 12.18 -6.21 24.32
CA PHE A 164 13.64 -6.03 24.43
C PHE A 164 14.09 -5.72 25.86
N LEU A 165 13.36 -4.86 26.58
CA LEU A 165 13.67 -4.51 27.98
C LEU A 165 13.53 -5.73 28.92
N MET A 166 12.54 -6.57 28.67
CA MET A 166 12.31 -7.80 29.46
C MET A 166 13.32 -8.91 29.12
N LYS A 167 14.20 -8.70 28.15
CA LYS A 167 15.22 -9.69 27.69
C LYS A 167 14.63 -11.09 27.46
N LEU A 168 13.44 -11.16 26.88
CA LEU A 168 12.76 -12.42 26.61
C LEU A 168 13.54 -13.24 25.59
N GLY A 169 13.69 -14.53 25.86
CA GLY A 169 14.20 -15.47 24.87
C GLY A 169 13.21 -15.73 23.74
N ASN A 170 13.69 -16.25 22.60
CA ASN A 170 12.84 -16.64 21.46
C ASN A 170 12.00 -15.50 20.86
N LEU A 171 12.56 -14.29 20.77
CA LEU A 171 11.88 -13.10 20.23
C LEU A 171 11.32 -13.35 18.82
N GLU A 172 12.01 -14.07 17.95
CA GLU A 172 11.54 -14.41 16.60
C GLU A 172 10.19 -15.16 16.63
N ARG A 173 10.06 -16.16 17.52
CA ARG A 173 8.82 -16.90 17.68
C ARG A 173 7.69 -16.03 18.22
N ILE A 174 8.01 -15.12 19.15
CA ILE A 174 7.05 -14.14 19.68
C ILE A 174 6.59 -13.21 18.55
N MET A 175 7.52 -12.71 17.74
CA MET A 175 7.22 -11.82 16.62
C MET A 175 6.40 -12.51 15.53
N PHE A 176 6.64 -13.79 15.25
CA PHE A 176 5.81 -14.56 14.33
C PHE A 176 4.38 -14.75 14.87
N ARG A 177 4.22 -15.08 16.16
CA ARG A 177 2.89 -15.14 16.79
C ARG A 177 2.19 -13.78 16.78
N ALA A 178 2.92 -12.71 17.06
CA ALA A 178 2.39 -11.35 16.97
C ALA A 178 1.90 -11.02 15.55
N PHE A 179 2.63 -11.46 14.52
CA PHE A 179 2.20 -11.32 13.12
C PHE A 179 0.88 -12.05 12.84
N LEU A 180 0.72 -13.28 13.32
CA LEU A 180 -0.52 -14.05 13.12
C LEU A 180 -1.71 -13.39 13.82
N ILE A 181 -1.54 -13.09 15.12
CA ILE A 181 -2.59 -12.46 15.95
C ILE A 181 -2.92 -11.07 15.43
N GLY A 182 -1.90 -10.28 15.10
CA GLY A 182 -2.05 -8.94 14.57
C GLY A 182 -2.79 -8.89 13.23
N ASN A 183 -2.50 -9.84 12.30
CA ASN A 183 -3.26 -9.94 11.06
C ASN A 183 -4.72 -10.31 11.31
N LEU A 184 -4.97 -11.29 12.18
CA LEU A 184 -6.34 -11.67 12.54
C LEU A 184 -7.10 -10.47 13.14
N ALA A 185 -6.46 -9.74 14.06
CA ALA A 185 -7.05 -8.55 14.67
C ALA A 185 -7.32 -7.45 13.60
N TYR A 186 -6.39 -7.22 12.67
CA TYR A 186 -6.56 -6.23 11.60
C TYR A 186 -7.71 -6.59 10.66
N TYR A 187 -7.90 -7.87 10.35
CA TYR A 187 -9.04 -8.31 9.55
C TYR A 187 -10.35 -8.18 10.31
N LEU A 188 -10.43 -8.64 11.55
CA LEU A 188 -11.64 -8.56 12.37
C LEU A 188 -12.06 -7.09 12.59
N VAL A 189 -11.13 -6.25 13.04
CA VAL A 189 -11.39 -4.82 13.25
C VAL A 189 -11.68 -4.12 11.93
N GLY A 190 -10.97 -4.44 10.86
CA GLY A 190 -11.17 -3.86 9.53
C GLY A 190 -12.55 -4.18 8.96
N ILE A 191 -12.99 -5.43 9.07
CA ILE A 191 -14.32 -5.87 8.64
C ILE A 191 -15.40 -5.21 9.51
N ALA A 192 -15.27 -5.26 10.83
CA ALA A 192 -16.21 -4.60 11.75
C ALA A 192 -16.38 -3.11 11.43
N LEU A 193 -15.27 -2.39 11.26
CA LEU A 193 -15.32 -0.97 10.91
C LEU A 193 -15.91 -0.71 9.52
N ALA A 194 -15.69 -1.60 8.56
CA ALA A 194 -16.28 -1.45 7.23
C ALA A 194 -17.81 -1.49 7.30
N PHE A 195 -18.40 -2.38 8.11
CA PHE A 195 -19.84 -2.45 8.31
C PHE A 195 -20.37 -1.30 9.18
N LEU A 196 -19.69 -0.98 10.28
CA LEU A 196 -20.11 0.11 11.19
C LEU A 196 -20.04 1.50 10.55
N CYS A 197 -19.03 1.74 9.72
CA CYS A 197 -18.83 3.02 9.03
C CYS A 197 -19.38 3.02 7.61
N LYS A 198 -19.91 1.89 7.10
CA LYS A 198 -20.29 1.67 5.70
C LYS A 198 -19.19 2.14 4.73
N ASP A 199 -17.99 1.69 4.97
CA ASP A 199 -16.76 2.15 4.29
C ASP A 199 -15.67 1.08 4.37
N ASN A 200 -15.39 0.39 3.26
CA ASN A 200 -14.35 -0.66 3.18
C ASN A 200 -12.97 -0.19 3.64
N ARG A 201 -12.70 1.11 3.53
CA ARG A 201 -11.40 1.70 3.88
C ARG A 201 -11.37 2.39 5.23
N ALA A 202 -12.38 2.18 6.09
CA ALA A 202 -12.44 2.77 7.42
C ALA A 202 -11.18 2.45 8.26
N PHE A 203 -10.73 1.20 8.29
CA PHE A 203 -9.49 0.79 8.93
C PHE A 203 -8.28 1.60 8.42
N CYS A 204 -8.14 1.72 7.11
CA CYS A 204 -7.04 2.45 6.46
C CYS A 204 -7.07 3.97 6.76
N LYS A 205 -8.26 4.51 7.04
CA LYS A 205 -8.49 5.92 7.33
C LYS A 205 -8.25 6.26 8.80
N TYR A 206 -8.54 5.33 9.72
CA TYR A 206 -8.61 5.64 11.15
C TYR A 206 -7.56 4.94 11.98
N ILE A 207 -7.31 3.64 11.77
CA ILE A 207 -6.56 2.80 12.70
C ILE A 207 -5.17 2.43 12.21
N CYS A 208 -5.00 2.17 10.91
CA CYS A 208 -3.76 1.61 10.37
C CYS A 208 -2.51 2.38 10.80
N PRO A 209 -1.60 1.79 11.61
CA PRO A 209 -0.43 2.48 12.17
C PRO A 209 0.60 2.86 11.11
N VAL A 210 0.70 2.08 10.03
CA VAL A 210 1.65 2.35 8.93
C VAL A 210 1.39 3.71 8.28
N THR A 211 0.17 4.22 8.38
CA THR A 211 -0.19 5.52 7.80
C THR A 211 0.52 6.70 8.47
N VAL A 212 1.11 6.50 9.65
CA VAL A 212 1.95 7.50 10.34
C VAL A 212 3.19 7.82 9.48
N PHE A 213 3.79 6.82 8.83
CA PHE A 213 4.89 7.04 7.87
C PHE A 213 4.39 7.48 6.49
N LEU A 214 3.33 6.83 5.99
CA LEU A 214 2.85 7.05 4.63
C LEU A 214 2.33 8.47 4.39
N LYS A 215 1.62 9.08 5.36
CA LYS A 215 0.98 10.38 5.13
C LYS A 215 1.96 11.54 4.96
N PRO A 216 2.96 11.72 5.84
CA PRO A 216 3.95 12.78 5.65
C PRO A 216 4.70 12.63 4.32
N ALA A 217 5.17 11.43 3.99
CA ALA A 217 5.87 11.18 2.73
C ALA A 217 4.96 11.40 1.51
N SER A 218 3.68 11.00 1.57
CA SER A 218 2.71 11.20 0.50
C SER A 218 2.41 12.67 0.22
N TYR A 219 2.60 13.56 1.19
CA TYR A 219 2.46 14.99 0.96
C TYR A 219 3.43 15.51 -0.12
N PHE A 220 4.63 14.94 -0.15
CA PHE A 220 5.68 15.29 -1.11
C PHE A 220 5.65 14.44 -2.39
N SER A 221 4.66 13.56 -2.56
CA SER A 221 4.61 12.62 -3.69
C SER A 221 4.76 13.31 -5.05
N LEU A 222 5.59 12.71 -5.91
CA LEU A 222 5.82 13.16 -7.28
C LEU A 222 4.63 12.79 -8.17
N VAL A 223 4.20 11.53 -8.10
CA VAL A 223 3.05 11.01 -8.85
C VAL A 223 1.77 11.28 -8.09
N ARG A 224 0.90 12.09 -8.66
CA ARG A 224 -0.43 12.39 -8.10
C ARG A 224 -1.42 12.70 -9.21
N ILE A 225 -2.68 12.41 -8.96
CA ILE A 225 -3.76 12.77 -9.87
C ILE A 225 -3.96 14.28 -9.78
N ARG A 226 -4.01 14.95 -10.93
CA ARG A 226 -4.30 16.39 -11.07
C ARG A 226 -5.54 16.56 -11.92
N CYS A 227 -6.25 17.65 -11.71
CA CYS A 227 -7.42 18.05 -12.46
C CYS A 227 -7.02 19.09 -13.51
N ASP A 228 -7.39 18.84 -14.76
CA ASP A 228 -7.36 19.85 -15.82
C ASP A 228 -8.62 20.73 -15.63
N GLU A 229 -8.42 21.94 -15.13
CA GLU A 229 -9.51 22.85 -14.74
C GLU A 229 -10.33 23.31 -15.95
N GLU A 230 -9.70 23.42 -17.13
CA GLU A 230 -10.38 23.84 -18.37
C GLU A 230 -11.36 22.75 -18.86
N LYS A 231 -11.05 21.48 -18.64
CA LYS A 231 -11.91 20.36 -19.02
C LYS A 231 -12.91 19.97 -17.93
N CYS A 232 -12.69 20.43 -16.70
CA CYS A 232 -13.50 20.02 -15.56
C CYS A 232 -14.86 20.73 -15.55
N ILE A 233 -15.93 19.95 -15.68
CA ILE A 233 -17.31 20.44 -15.59
C ILE A 233 -17.90 20.37 -14.17
N SER A 234 -17.09 20.17 -13.16
CA SER A 234 -17.48 20.14 -11.73
C SER A 234 -18.64 19.17 -11.39
N CYS A 235 -18.79 18.07 -12.14
CA CYS A 235 -19.91 17.14 -12.00
C CYS A 235 -19.87 16.26 -10.72
N GLY A 236 -18.79 16.31 -9.95
CA GLY A 236 -18.62 15.61 -8.67
C GLY A 236 -18.50 14.07 -8.75
N LYS A 237 -18.47 13.44 -9.94
CA LYS A 237 -18.37 11.97 -10.09
C LYS A 237 -17.08 11.41 -9.46
N CYS A 238 -15.95 12.12 -9.64
CA CYS A 238 -14.66 11.72 -9.06
C CYS A 238 -14.69 11.64 -7.53
N LYS A 239 -15.40 12.57 -6.88
CA LYS A 239 -15.56 12.60 -5.43
C LYS A 239 -16.43 11.44 -4.93
N ARG A 240 -17.53 11.13 -5.65
CA ARG A 240 -18.45 10.03 -5.28
C ARG A 240 -17.80 8.67 -5.32
N VAL A 241 -16.88 8.40 -6.27
CA VAL A 241 -16.23 7.10 -6.42
C VAL A 241 -14.93 6.96 -5.63
N CYS A 242 -14.47 8.02 -4.99
CA CYS A 242 -13.20 8.00 -4.28
C CYS A 242 -13.31 7.22 -2.95
N PRO A 243 -12.66 6.05 -2.80
CA PRO A 243 -12.72 5.27 -1.57
C PRO A 243 -12.01 5.94 -0.39
N MET A 244 -11.18 6.97 -0.66
CA MET A 244 -10.38 7.67 0.34
C MET A 244 -10.83 9.11 0.60
N ASP A 245 -11.94 9.53 -0.01
CA ASP A 245 -12.53 10.87 0.15
C ASP A 245 -11.62 12.04 -0.21
N VAL A 246 -10.76 11.85 -1.19
CA VAL A 246 -9.84 12.88 -1.64
C VAL A 246 -10.58 13.90 -2.51
N GLU A 247 -10.32 15.18 -2.27
CA GLU A 247 -10.80 16.25 -3.15
C GLU A 247 -9.93 16.29 -4.41
N MET A 248 -10.48 15.81 -5.54
CA MET A 248 -9.72 15.65 -6.78
C MET A 248 -9.68 16.90 -7.63
N THR A 249 -10.61 17.83 -7.44
CA THR A 249 -10.69 19.09 -8.20
C THR A 249 -9.74 20.16 -7.68
N ASP A 250 -9.23 20.02 -6.46
CA ASP A 250 -8.19 20.88 -5.90
C ASP A 250 -6.80 20.30 -6.23
N ASN A 251 -6.01 21.06 -6.98
CA ASN A 251 -4.65 20.70 -7.39
C ASN A 251 -3.58 21.02 -6.33
N SER A 252 -3.93 21.69 -5.24
CA SER A 252 -2.99 22.05 -4.18
C SER A 252 -2.47 20.78 -3.45
N ARG A 253 -1.28 20.86 -2.86
CA ARG A 253 -0.78 19.81 -1.99
C ARG A 253 -1.57 19.68 -0.68
N LYS A 254 -2.24 20.79 -0.28
CA LYS A 254 -3.08 20.86 0.93
C LYS A 254 -4.52 20.39 0.71
N ARG A 255 -4.85 19.92 -0.51
CA ARG A 255 -6.21 19.45 -0.82
C ARG A 255 -6.75 18.49 0.23
N LYS A 256 -8.04 18.55 0.50
CA LYS A 256 -8.69 17.71 1.51
C LYS A 256 -8.41 16.23 1.28
N ASN A 257 -7.86 15.57 2.29
CA ASN A 257 -7.45 14.16 2.27
C ASN A 257 -6.43 13.79 1.16
N GLY A 258 -5.70 14.75 0.60
CA GLY A 258 -4.75 14.52 -0.50
C GLY A 258 -3.71 13.45 -0.21
N THR A 259 -3.18 13.43 1.01
CA THR A 259 -2.22 12.43 1.49
C THR A 259 -2.78 11.02 1.63
N ASP A 260 -4.09 10.84 1.52
CA ASP A 260 -4.75 9.53 1.59
C ASP A 260 -4.97 8.90 0.19
N CYS A 261 -4.59 9.57 -0.91
CA CYS A 261 -4.74 9.04 -2.27
C CYS A 261 -3.94 7.75 -2.45
N ILE A 262 -4.64 6.66 -2.81
CA ILE A 262 -4.06 5.32 -3.04
C ILE A 262 -3.81 5.02 -4.53
N LEU A 263 -3.92 6.02 -5.39
CA LEU A 263 -3.76 5.91 -6.85
C LEU A 263 -4.60 4.80 -7.50
N CYS A 264 -5.80 4.53 -6.98
CA CYS A 264 -6.67 3.46 -7.50
C CYS A 264 -7.24 3.75 -8.90
N MET A 265 -7.11 4.98 -9.39
CA MET A 265 -7.53 5.45 -10.70
C MET A 265 -9.05 5.41 -10.96
N GLU A 266 -9.88 5.14 -9.96
CA GLU A 266 -11.33 5.08 -10.15
C GLU A 266 -11.91 6.45 -10.55
N CYS A 267 -11.38 7.55 -9.99
CA CYS A 267 -11.79 8.90 -10.37
C CYS A 267 -11.46 9.24 -11.84
N VAL A 268 -10.34 8.72 -12.35
CA VAL A 268 -9.94 8.89 -13.76
C VAL A 268 -10.88 8.12 -14.69
N LYS A 269 -11.23 6.87 -14.32
CA LYS A 269 -12.12 6.03 -15.12
C LYS A 269 -13.53 6.62 -15.30
N VAL A 270 -14.06 7.30 -14.28
CA VAL A 270 -15.43 7.85 -14.31
C VAL A 270 -15.52 9.27 -14.83
N CYS A 271 -14.39 9.92 -15.11
CA CYS A 271 -14.38 11.31 -15.59
C CYS A 271 -14.88 11.38 -17.04
N PRO A 272 -16.06 11.99 -17.31
CA PRO A 272 -16.65 11.99 -18.64
C PRO A 272 -15.89 12.87 -19.63
N LYS A 273 -15.12 13.85 -19.12
CA LYS A 273 -14.33 14.80 -19.93
C LYS A 273 -12.84 14.48 -19.95
N GLY A 274 -12.40 13.39 -19.25
CA GLY A 274 -10.98 13.06 -19.15
C GLY A 274 -10.13 14.17 -18.52
N ALA A 275 -10.72 14.90 -17.57
CA ALA A 275 -10.06 16.03 -16.88
C ALA A 275 -9.11 15.58 -15.76
N LEU A 276 -9.02 14.25 -15.46
CA LEU A 276 -8.19 13.69 -14.40
C LEU A 276 -7.13 12.73 -14.96
#